data_cbff98149a37847c60d8d65e234fd966
#
_entry.id   cbff98149a37847c60d8d65e234fd966
#
_cell.length_a   1.000
_cell.length_b   1.000
_cell.length_c   1.000
_cell.angle_alpha   90.00
_cell.angle_beta   90.00
_cell.angle_gamma   90.00
#
_symmetry.space_group_name_H-M   'P 1'
#
loop_
_entity.id
_entity.type
_entity.pdbx_description
1 polymer ?
#
loop_
_entity_poly.entity_id
_entity_poly.type
_entity_poly.pdbx_seq_one_letter_code
_entity_poly.pdbx_strand_id
1 'polypeptide(L)'
;MRTRIVALAAGGVVALCAGCGSDTTAPATGSTPPPAPGAGRTLLRGEVVAITGDVVTLTDAGHIDVDFQLTPTTQVGQQQDADITAVTVGTCAFGSGQRLAGEVVAAAEVSIEDHRAGGCRRGGGGAAGRGGLAGGEVTAIDGDTYSVSAGAGPQRFRVSLRTRVVRLVSVPASALTPGQCATATGPRTGAGMVAASRVVISPASVGGCFPSGGGFSGGLASG
;
A
#
# COMPACT_ATOMS: atom_id res chain seq x y z
N MET A 1 -40.36 3.18 -34.45
CA MET A 1 -40.18 2.72 -35.84
C MET A 1 -38.92 1.88 -35.95
N ARG A 2 -39.18 0.63 -36.39
CA ARG A 2 -38.32 -0.37 -37.05
C ARG A 2 -37.17 -1.04 -36.24
N THR A 3 -37.57 -2.10 -35.66
CA THR A 3 -37.04 -3.47 -35.51
C THR A 3 -36.13 -3.91 -36.65
N ARG A 4 -34.99 -4.53 -36.34
CA ARG A 4 -34.42 -5.63 -37.15
C ARG A 4 -33.68 -6.61 -36.27
N ILE A 5 -34.24 -7.79 -36.16
CA ILE A 5 -33.70 -9.05 -35.71
C ILE A 5 -32.96 -9.67 -36.88
N VAL A 6 -31.76 -10.21 -36.67
CA VAL A 6 -31.17 -11.24 -37.54
C VAL A 6 -30.54 -12.30 -36.67
N ALA A 7 -31.13 -13.48 -36.75
CA ALA A 7 -30.58 -14.75 -36.27
C ALA A 7 -29.99 -15.49 -37.50
N LEU A 8 -29.05 -16.40 -37.26
CA LEU A 8 -28.63 -17.59 -38.06
C LEU A 8 -27.17 -17.91 -37.62
N ALA A 9 -26.66 -19.08 -37.45
CA ALA A 9 -27.09 -20.47 -37.42
C ALA A 9 -25.82 -21.29 -37.22
N ALA A 10 -25.97 -22.37 -36.57
CA ALA A 10 -25.16 -23.55 -36.33
C ALA A 10 -24.06 -23.91 -37.33
N GLY A 11 -23.00 -24.56 -36.83
CA GLY A 11 -22.00 -25.27 -37.63
C GLY A 11 -21.01 -25.99 -36.76
N GLY A 12 -21.31 -27.24 -36.39
CA GLY A 12 -20.38 -28.13 -35.69
C GLY A 12 -19.38 -28.75 -36.68
N VAL A 13 -18.15 -28.93 -36.21
CA VAL A 13 -17.20 -29.90 -36.78
C VAL A 13 -16.41 -30.54 -35.64
N VAL A 14 -16.67 -31.82 -35.44
CA VAL A 14 -15.85 -32.74 -34.63
C VAL A 14 -14.70 -33.20 -35.51
N ALA A 15 -13.47 -32.98 -35.11
CA ALA A 15 -12.30 -33.61 -35.71
C ALA A 15 -11.52 -34.33 -34.61
N LEU A 16 -11.68 -35.67 -34.56
CA LEU A 16 -10.76 -36.56 -33.88
C LEU A 16 -9.47 -36.65 -34.73
N CYS A 17 -8.35 -36.28 -34.16
CA CYS A 17 -7.04 -36.69 -34.66
C CYS A 17 -6.28 -37.36 -33.53
N ALA A 18 -6.27 -38.69 -33.54
CA ALA A 18 -5.25 -39.51 -32.89
C ALA A 18 -3.96 -39.35 -33.69
N GLY A 19 -2.91 -38.90 -33.06
CA GLY A 19 -1.55 -38.79 -33.60
C GLY A 19 -0.54 -38.98 -32.48
N CYS A 20 -0.05 -40.20 -32.29
CA CYS A 20 1.20 -40.50 -31.61
C CYS A 20 2.36 -39.89 -32.39
N GLY A 21 3.26 -39.15 -31.71
CA GLY A 21 4.47 -38.64 -32.36
C GLY A 21 5.43 -38.00 -31.37
N SER A 22 6.35 -38.82 -30.85
CA SER A 22 7.77 -38.51 -30.59
C SER A 22 8.15 -37.33 -29.69
N ASP A 23 8.75 -37.70 -28.56
CA ASP A 23 9.57 -36.90 -27.66
C ASP A 23 10.54 -35.97 -28.40
N THR A 24 10.34 -34.68 -28.26
CA THR A 24 11.40 -33.70 -28.43
C THR A 24 11.41 -32.87 -27.16
N THR A 25 12.33 -33.22 -26.26
CA THR A 25 12.61 -32.46 -25.03
C THR A 25 13.17 -31.08 -25.40
N ALA A 26 12.30 -30.08 -25.48
CA ALA A 26 12.72 -28.71 -25.53
C ALA A 26 13.12 -28.28 -24.10
N PRO A 27 14.23 -27.54 -23.91
CA PRO A 27 14.57 -27.01 -22.60
C PRO A 27 13.46 -26.08 -22.12
N ALA A 28 12.86 -26.43 -21.01
CA ALA A 28 11.89 -25.61 -20.32
C ALA A 28 12.57 -24.29 -19.90
N THR A 29 12.33 -23.23 -20.65
CA THR A 29 12.54 -21.88 -20.19
C THR A 29 11.68 -21.71 -18.93
N GLY A 30 12.35 -21.63 -17.76
CA GLY A 30 11.72 -21.53 -16.46
C GLY A 30 10.84 -20.29 -16.38
N SER A 31 9.57 -20.47 -16.72
CA SER A 31 8.52 -19.51 -16.36
C SER A 31 8.33 -19.63 -14.86
N THR A 32 8.86 -18.67 -14.11
CA THR A 32 8.53 -18.49 -12.69
C THR A 32 7.00 -18.42 -12.59
N PRO A 33 6.35 -19.35 -11.86
CA PRO A 33 4.90 -19.30 -11.72
C PRO A 33 4.50 -17.94 -11.11
N PRO A 34 3.40 -17.33 -11.60
CA PRO A 34 2.90 -16.11 -10.99
C PRO A 34 2.62 -16.38 -9.50
N PRO A 35 2.92 -15.42 -8.60
CA PRO A 35 2.69 -15.58 -7.18
C PRO A 35 1.21 -15.92 -6.95
N ALA A 36 0.96 -16.95 -6.17
CA ALA A 36 -0.39 -17.41 -5.85
C ALA A 36 -1.24 -16.25 -5.32
N PRO A 37 -2.48 -16.07 -5.81
CA PRO A 37 -3.39 -15.06 -5.29
C PRO A 37 -3.73 -15.43 -3.84
N GLY A 38 -3.18 -14.67 -2.87
CA GLY A 38 -3.38 -14.92 -1.44
C GLY A 38 -2.15 -14.71 -0.57
N ALA A 39 -0.97 -14.48 -1.14
CA ALA A 39 0.21 -14.11 -0.36
C ALA A 39 -0.06 -12.76 0.36
N GLY A 40 -0.35 -12.83 1.65
CA GLY A 40 -0.61 -11.67 2.49
C GLY A 40 0.52 -10.65 2.33
N ARG A 41 0.17 -9.36 2.20
CA ARG A 41 1.18 -8.31 2.17
C ARG A 41 1.84 -8.23 3.53
N THR A 42 3.14 -8.41 3.55
CA THR A 42 3.96 -8.22 4.76
C THR A 42 4.34 -6.74 4.85
N LEU A 43 4.27 -6.20 6.06
CA LEU A 43 4.72 -4.86 6.39
C LEU A 43 5.95 -5.00 7.28
N LEU A 44 7.05 -4.39 6.85
CA LEU A 44 8.28 -4.24 7.65
C LEU A 44 8.45 -2.76 7.96
N ARG A 45 8.90 -2.46 9.18
CA ARG A 45 9.19 -1.09 9.61
C ARG A 45 10.44 -1.09 10.47
N GLY A 46 11.33 -0.13 10.24
CA GLY A 46 12.56 -0.03 10.98
C GLY A 46 13.42 1.14 10.57
N GLU A 47 14.58 1.23 11.19
CA GLU A 47 15.69 2.08 10.77
C GLU A 47 16.49 1.37 9.69
N VAL A 48 16.81 2.05 8.62
CA VAL A 48 17.69 1.54 7.57
C VAL A 48 19.11 1.50 8.12
N VAL A 49 19.67 0.31 8.26
CA VAL A 49 21.05 0.13 8.78
C VAL A 49 22.05 -0.20 7.66
N ALA A 50 21.59 -0.87 6.60
CA ALA A 50 22.45 -1.18 5.47
C ALA A 50 21.67 -1.23 4.16
N ILE A 51 22.36 -0.95 3.06
CA ILE A 51 21.87 -1.11 1.68
C ILE A 51 22.97 -1.80 0.88
N THR A 52 22.70 -2.99 0.35
CA THR A 52 23.65 -3.76 -0.45
C THR A 52 22.98 -4.15 -1.77
N GLY A 53 23.31 -3.43 -2.83
CA GLY A 53 22.64 -3.59 -4.12
C GLY A 53 21.16 -3.22 -4.01
N ASP A 54 20.29 -4.19 -4.23
CA ASP A 54 18.82 -4.06 -4.13
C ASP A 54 18.25 -4.55 -2.79
N VAL A 55 19.10 -5.05 -1.89
CA VAL A 55 18.71 -5.50 -0.55
C VAL A 55 18.91 -4.40 0.47
N VAL A 56 17.86 -4.12 1.24
CA VAL A 56 17.83 -3.13 2.32
C VAL A 56 17.58 -3.85 3.64
N THR A 57 18.46 -3.62 4.60
CA THR A 57 18.34 -4.14 5.96
C THR A 57 17.76 -3.06 6.86
N LEU A 58 16.69 -3.41 7.57
CA LEU A 58 16.07 -2.59 8.62
C LEU A 58 16.30 -3.23 9.97
N THR A 59 16.60 -2.42 10.96
CA THR A 59 16.48 -2.84 12.38
C THR A 59 15.09 -2.47 12.89
N ASP A 60 14.30 -3.46 13.31
CA ASP A 60 12.94 -3.27 13.80
C ASP A 60 12.87 -2.80 15.27
N ALA A 61 11.65 -2.64 15.80
CA ALA A 61 11.44 -2.23 17.20
C ALA A 61 11.99 -3.21 18.24
N GLY A 62 12.21 -4.46 17.88
CA GLY A 62 12.82 -5.49 18.71
C GLY A 62 14.33 -5.55 18.59
N HIS A 63 14.94 -4.62 17.85
CA HIS A 63 16.37 -4.63 17.49
C HIS A 63 16.78 -5.87 16.68
N ILE A 64 15.82 -6.38 15.87
CA ILE A 64 16.05 -7.51 14.98
C ILE A 64 16.23 -6.96 13.57
N ASP A 65 17.28 -7.42 12.90
CA ASP A 65 17.53 -7.07 11.51
C ASP A 65 16.61 -7.88 10.59
N VAL A 66 15.91 -7.17 9.71
CA VAL A 66 14.98 -7.74 8.74
C VAL A 66 15.27 -7.17 7.35
N ASP A 67 15.28 -8.03 6.35
CA ASP A 67 15.63 -7.65 4.99
C ASP A 67 14.40 -7.52 4.10
N PHE A 68 14.45 -6.56 3.19
CA PHE A 68 13.56 -6.51 2.04
C PHE A 68 14.33 -6.20 0.76
N GLN A 69 13.76 -6.61 -0.36
CA GLN A 69 14.33 -6.38 -1.68
C GLN A 69 13.60 -5.27 -2.41
N LEU A 70 14.35 -4.31 -2.95
CA LEU A 70 13.87 -3.36 -3.93
C LEU A 70 13.76 -4.05 -5.29
N THR A 71 12.71 -3.76 -6.02
CA THR A 71 12.49 -4.25 -7.39
C THR A 71 12.39 -3.06 -8.34
N PRO A 72 12.55 -3.25 -9.65
CA PRO A 72 12.37 -2.16 -10.62
C PRO A 72 10.98 -1.49 -10.56
N THR A 73 9.99 -2.19 -10.00
CA THR A 73 8.61 -1.69 -9.83
C THR A 73 8.32 -1.16 -8.41
N THR A 74 9.30 -1.18 -7.51
CA THR A 74 9.14 -0.63 -6.15
C THR A 74 8.89 0.86 -6.21
N GLN A 75 7.78 1.29 -5.63
CA GLN A 75 7.45 2.70 -5.47
C GLN A 75 8.04 3.22 -4.16
N VAL A 76 8.89 4.22 -4.24
CA VAL A 76 9.47 4.87 -3.06
C VAL A 76 8.83 6.22 -2.88
N GLY A 77 8.32 6.49 -1.68
CA GLY A 77 7.77 7.78 -1.28
C GLY A 77 8.48 8.29 -0.04
N GLN A 78 8.61 9.60 0.08
CA GLN A 78 9.18 10.27 1.24
C GLN A 78 8.11 11.15 1.90
N GLN A 79 7.99 11.03 3.21
CA GLN A 79 7.14 11.94 4.00
C GLN A 79 7.84 13.27 4.19
N GLN A 80 7.12 14.35 3.88
CA GLN A 80 7.51 15.73 4.15
C GLN A 80 6.43 16.37 5.01
N ASP A 81 6.82 17.18 6.00
CA ASP A 81 5.85 17.92 6.80
C ASP A 81 5.08 18.89 5.89
N ALA A 82 3.80 19.02 6.14
CA ALA A 82 2.90 19.88 5.39
C ALA A 82 1.96 20.61 6.36
N ASP A 83 1.34 21.67 5.85
CA ASP A 83 0.27 22.37 6.58
C ASP A 83 -1.09 21.79 6.22
N ILE A 84 -2.05 21.87 7.16
CA ILE A 84 -3.43 21.40 6.96
C ILE A 84 -4.13 22.14 5.82
N THR A 85 -3.75 23.36 5.51
CA THR A 85 -4.28 24.15 4.39
C THR A 85 -3.95 23.53 3.02
N ALA A 86 -2.98 22.61 2.97
CA ALA A 86 -2.70 21.85 1.76
C ALA A 86 -3.75 20.76 1.48
N VAL A 87 -4.64 20.45 2.44
CA VAL A 87 -5.76 19.52 2.27
C VAL A 87 -6.96 20.31 1.76
N THR A 88 -7.24 20.20 0.48
CA THR A 88 -8.36 20.87 -0.20
C THR A 88 -9.33 19.85 -0.79
N VAL A 89 -10.54 20.28 -1.15
CA VAL A 89 -11.47 19.43 -1.90
C VAL A 89 -10.81 18.96 -3.18
N GLY A 90 -10.94 17.65 -3.48
CA GLY A 90 -10.27 16.98 -4.58
C GLY A 90 -8.89 16.39 -4.22
N THR A 91 -8.30 16.70 -3.07
CA THR A 91 -7.02 16.12 -2.64
C THR A 91 -7.21 14.69 -2.15
N CYS A 92 -6.23 13.82 -2.39
CA CYS A 92 -6.18 12.53 -1.73
C CYS A 92 -5.62 12.68 -0.31
N ALA A 93 -6.46 12.47 0.71
CA ALA A 93 -6.07 12.58 2.11
C ALA A 93 -6.47 11.33 2.92
N PHE A 94 -5.61 10.97 3.87
CA PHE A 94 -5.79 9.80 4.73
C PHE A 94 -5.51 10.19 6.17
N GLY A 95 -6.57 10.25 6.99
CA GLY A 95 -6.48 10.48 8.43
C GLY A 95 -6.31 9.17 9.18
N SER A 96 -5.29 9.07 10.02
CA SER A 96 -5.05 7.94 10.92
C SER A 96 -5.09 8.41 12.37
N GLY A 97 -5.76 7.66 13.25
CA GLY A 97 -5.90 8.03 14.64
C GLY A 97 -6.92 7.20 15.39
N GLN A 98 -7.59 7.79 16.34
CA GLN A 98 -8.59 7.11 17.14
C GLN A 98 -9.99 7.23 16.50
N ARG A 99 -10.71 6.12 16.41
CA ARG A 99 -12.12 6.14 16.00
C ARG A 99 -12.99 6.70 17.13
N LEU A 100 -13.78 7.69 16.81
CA LEU A 100 -14.81 8.26 17.68
C LEU A 100 -16.18 7.66 17.38
N ALA A 101 -17.18 8.01 18.17
CA ALA A 101 -18.58 7.69 17.86
C ALA A 101 -18.99 8.32 16.51
N GLY A 102 -19.90 7.66 15.78
CA GLY A 102 -20.40 8.14 14.48
C GLY A 102 -19.41 7.96 13.32
N GLU A 103 -18.50 6.99 13.43
CA GLU A 103 -17.53 6.62 12.37
C GLU A 103 -16.55 7.73 11.96
N VAL A 104 -16.36 8.73 12.82
CA VAL A 104 -15.36 9.79 12.63
C VAL A 104 -14.03 9.35 13.21
N VAL A 105 -12.94 9.59 12.50
CA VAL A 105 -11.57 9.34 13.00
C VAL A 105 -11.00 10.64 13.54
N ALA A 106 -10.66 10.71 14.84
CA ALA A 106 -9.83 11.77 15.39
C ALA A 106 -8.40 11.55 14.89
N ALA A 107 -8.00 12.32 13.88
CA ALA A 107 -6.73 12.11 13.21
C ALA A 107 -5.56 12.60 14.07
N ALA A 108 -4.65 11.69 14.41
CA ALA A 108 -3.34 12.04 14.95
C ALA A 108 -2.38 12.45 13.83
N GLU A 109 -2.54 11.83 12.65
CA GLU A 109 -1.78 12.16 11.45
C GLU A 109 -2.71 12.19 10.24
N VAL A 110 -2.48 13.16 9.34
CA VAL A 110 -3.09 13.23 8.01
C VAL A 110 -1.98 13.14 6.97
N SER A 111 -2.06 12.16 6.08
CA SER A 111 -1.15 12.07 4.94
C SER A 111 -1.84 12.50 3.65
N ILE A 112 -1.20 13.41 2.92
CA ILE A 112 -1.61 13.89 1.61
C ILE A 112 -0.83 13.07 0.57
N GLU A 113 -1.54 12.52 -0.40
CA GLU A 113 -0.92 11.80 -1.52
C GLU A 113 -1.36 12.45 -2.84
N ASP A 114 -0.50 12.39 -3.86
CA ASP A 114 -0.86 12.84 -5.19
C ASP A 114 -1.90 11.89 -5.81
N HIS A 115 -2.78 12.44 -6.65
CA HIS A 115 -3.71 11.65 -7.46
C HIS A 115 -2.94 10.69 -8.36
N ARG A 116 -3.30 9.41 -8.30
CA ARG A 116 -2.76 8.39 -9.19
C ARG A 116 -3.80 7.96 -10.22
N ALA A 117 -3.36 7.39 -11.32
CA ALA A 117 -4.24 6.72 -12.25
C ALA A 117 -5.04 5.64 -11.47
N GLY A 118 -6.36 5.85 -11.33
CA GLY A 118 -7.24 4.99 -10.52
C GLY A 118 -7.73 5.59 -9.20
N GLY A 119 -7.46 6.87 -8.95
CA GLY A 119 -8.00 7.63 -7.82
C GLY A 119 -7.19 7.52 -6.53
N CYS A 120 -7.74 8.03 -5.45
CA CYS A 120 -7.14 8.07 -4.12
C CYS A 120 -7.16 6.69 -3.44
N ARG A 121 -6.47 5.71 -4.02
CA ARG A 121 -6.39 4.38 -3.43
C ARG A 121 -5.10 4.24 -2.63
N ARG A 122 -5.19 4.25 -1.32
CA ARG A 122 -4.15 3.64 -0.50
C ARG A 122 -4.22 2.13 -0.75
N GLY A 123 -3.18 1.56 -1.36
CA GLY A 123 -3.14 0.14 -1.70
C GLY A 123 -3.40 -0.73 -0.46
N GLY A 124 -4.58 -1.33 -0.40
CA GLY A 124 -5.08 -2.09 0.74
C GLY A 124 -6.55 -1.76 0.99
N GLY A 125 -7.41 -1.94 -0.02
CA GLY A 125 -8.84 -1.94 0.19
C GLY A 125 -9.22 -3.08 1.12
N GLY A 126 -9.55 -2.79 2.37
CA GLY A 126 -10.07 -3.80 3.30
C GLY A 126 -10.09 -3.40 4.75
N ALA A 127 -9.39 -2.37 5.16
CA ALA A 127 -9.34 -1.99 6.57
C ALA A 127 -10.07 -0.66 6.88
N ALA A 128 -10.99 -0.24 6.05
CA ALA A 128 -11.88 0.90 6.32
C ALA A 128 -12.81 0.69 7.54
N GLY A 129 -12.55 -0.30 8.38
CA GLY A 129 -13.39 -0.63 9.52
C GLY A 129 -12.65 -0.97 10.79
N ARG A 130 -11.37 -1.29 10.74
CA ARG A 130 -10.64 -1.73 11.93
C ARG A 130 -9.38 -0.87 12.09
N GLY A 131 -9.34 0.03 13.06
CA GLY A 131 -8.12 0.73 13.44
C GLY A 131 -8.05 2.22 13.16
N GLY A 132 -9.17 2.96 13.14
CA GLY A 132 -9.10 4.42 13.13
C GLY A 132 -8.41 5.00 11.88
N LEU A 133 -8.73 4.51 10.70
CA LEU A 133 -8.28 5.05 9.41
C LEU A 133 -9.50 5.54 8.61
N ALA A 134 -9.44 6.75 8.11
CA ALA A 134 -10.38 7.31 7.14
C ALA A 134 -9.59 7.94 5.99
N GLY A 135 -9.93 7.63 4.73
CA GLY A 135 -9.14 8.17 3.63
C GLY A 135 -9.76 7.96 2.27
N GLY A 136 -9.42 8.87 1.37
CA GLY A 136 -9.90 8.93 0.00
C GLY A 136 -9.74 10.32 -0.56
N GLU A 137 -10.52 10.65 -1.58
CA GLU A 137 -10.62 11.99 -2.11
C GLU A 137 -11.46 12.85 -1.18
N VAL A 138 -10.95 14.03 -0.80
CA VAL A 138 -11.68 15.00 0.02
C VAL A 138 -12.86 15.55 -0.77
N THR A 139 -14.06 15.32 -0.29
CA THR A 139 -15.32 15.76 -0.95
C THR A 139 -15.93 16.99 -0.30
N ALA A 140 -15.68 17.21 1.00
CA ALA A 140 -16.13 18.39 1.72
C ALA A 140 -15.25 18.68 2.94
N ILE A 141 -15.19 19.96 3.32
CA ILE A 141 -14.47 20.42 4.52
C ILE A 141 -15.46 21.29 5.30
N ASP A 142 -15.69 20.94 6.56
CA ASP A 142 -16.56 21.66 7.49
C ASP A 142 -15.81 21.92 8.80
N GLY A 143 -15.25 23.10 8.91
CA GLY A 143 -14.37 23.48 10.02
C GLY A 143 -13.16 22.54 10.13
N ASP A 144 -13.11 21.76 11.20
CA ASP A 144 -12.06 20.78 11.47
C ASP A 144 -12.36 19.37 10.96
N THR A 145 -13.49 19.18 10.29
CA THR A 145 -13.98 17.88 9.84
C THR A 145 -13.89 17.75 8.32
N TYR A 146 -13.24 16.71 7.86
CA TYR A 146 -12.98 16.38 6.46
C TYR A 146 -13.79 15.14 6.06
N SER A 147 -14.61 15.28 5.04
CA SER A 147 -15.33 14.17 4.41
C SER A 147 -14.53 13.65 3.24
N VAL A 148 -14.34 12.34 3.17
CA VAL A 148 -13.57 11.69 2.11
C VAL A 148 -14.39 10.58 1.46
N SER A 149 -14.23 10.40 0.14
CA SER A 149 -14.83 9.30 -0.59
C SER A 149 -13.89 8.10 -0.54
N ALA A 150 -14.33 7.03 0.13
CA ALA A 150 -13.66 5.75 0.12
C ALA A 150 -14.45 4.74 -0.72
N GLY A 151 -13.78 3.71 -1.25
CA GLY A 151 -14.45 2.67 -2.05
C GLY A 151 -15.57 1.94 -1.32
N ALA A 152 -15.61 2.00 0.02
CA ALA A 152 -16.64 1.42 0.88
C ALA A 152 -17.72 2.43 1.33
N GLY A 153 -17.72 3.65 0.79
CA GLY A 153 -18.63 4.73 1.15
C GLY A 153 -17.93 5.94 1.75
N PRO A 154 -18.69 7.00 2.07
CA PRO A 154 -18.13 8.21 2.65
C PRO A 154 -17.60 7.95 4.05
N GLN A 155 -16.42 8.47 4.34
CA GLN A 155 -15.79 8.44 5.66
C GLN A 155 -15.47 9.85 6.10
N ARG A 156 -15.20 10.03 7.40
CA ARG A 156 -14.85 11.34 7.94
C ARG A 156 -13.66 11.22 8.89
N PHE A 157 -12.80 12.22 8.84
CA PHE A 157 -11.81 12.43 9.89
C PHE A 157 -11.84 13.87 10.39
N ARG A 158 -11.45 14.05 11.63
CA ARG A 158 -11.39 15.33 12.31
C ARG A 158 -9.95 15.63 12.69
N VAL A 159 -9.53 16.87 12.43
CA VAL A 159 -8.20 17.35 12.79
C VAL A 159 -8.23 18.21 14.04
N SER A 160 -7.07 18.38 14.66
CA SER A 160 -6.86 19.27 15.79
C SER A 160 -5.51 19.97 15.65
N LEU A 161 -5.20 20.91 16.54
CA LEU A 161 -3.88 21.56 16.57
C LEU A 161 -2.72 20.57 16.85
N ARG A 162 -3.02 19.34 17.28
CA ARG A 162 -2.03 18.28 17.51
C ARG A 162 -1.91 17.32 16.35
N THR A 163 -2.76 17.46 15.32
CA THR A 163 -2.72 16.60 14.14
C THR A 163 -1.48 16.93 13.32
N ARG A 164 -0.62 15.95 13.11
CA ARG A 164 0.50 16.08 12.19
C ARG A 164 -0.01 15.94 10.75
N VAL A 165 0.42 16.82 9.89
CA VAL A 165 0.11 16.73 8.46
C VAL A 165 1.39 16.45 7.69
N VAL A 166 1.37 15.44 6.83
CA VAL A 166 2.51 15.06 5.99
C VAL A 166 2.06 14.90 4.55
N ARG A 167 2.92 15.26 3.63
CA ARG A 167 2.76 14.95 2.21
C ARG A 167 3.69 13.81 1.83
N LEU A 168 3.17 12.85 1.10
CA LEU A 168 3.97 11.77 0.54
C LEU A 168 4.35 12.12 -0.90
N VAL A 169 5.62 12.40 -1.12
CA VAL A 169 6.19 12.70 -2.44
C VAL A 169 6.91 11.47 -3.00
N SER A 170 6.76 11.21 -4.30
CA SER A 170 7.52 10.15 -4.96
C SER A 170 8.97 10.56 -5.11
N VAL A 171 9.89 9.66 -4.75
CA VAL A 171 11.34 9.87 -4.84
C VAL A 171 11.99 8.64 -5.50
N PRO A 172 13.18 8.78 -6.10
CA PRO A 172 13.93 7.62 -6.58
C PRO A 172 14.38 6.71 -5.42
N ALA A 173 14.63 5.44 -5.70
CA ALA A 173 15.11 4.49 -4.69
C ALA A 173 16.43 4.91 -4.04
N SER A 174 17.26 5.66 -4.77
CA SER A 174 18.52 6.24 -4.27
C SER A 174 18.34 7.30 -3.18
N ALA A 175 17.12 7.77 -2.93
CA ALA A 175 16.82 8.65 -1.80
C ALA A 175 16.81 7.90 -0.45
N LEU A 176 16.75 6.56 -0.49
CA LEU A 176 16.85 5.73 0.71
C LEU A 176 18.31 5.65 1.15
N THR A 177 18.58 6.01 2.41
CA THR A 177 19.93 6.03 2.98
C THR A 177 19.91 5.44 4.42
N PRO A 178 21.04 4.89 4.89
CA PRO A 178 21.17 4.49 6.29
C PRO A 178 20.86 5.63 7.26
N GLY A 179 20.27 5.27 8.41
CA GLY A 179 19.82 6.21 9.44
C GLY A 179 18.39 6.77 9.23
N GLN A 180 17.76 6.51 8.09
CA GLN A 180 16.37 6.90 7.86
C GLN A 180 15.40 5.83 8.40
N CYS A 181 14.20 6.27 8.76
CA CYS A 181 13.11 5.35 9.04
C CYS A 181 12.41 4.94 7.75
N ALA A 182 12.19 3.65 7.56
CA ALA A 182 11.47 3.15 6.42
C ALA A 182 10.37 2.16 6.79
N THR A 183 9.32 2.18 5.99
CA THR A 183 8.25 1.17 6.03
C THR A 183 8.15 0.53 4.66
N ALA A 184 8.43 -0.76 4.56
CA ALA A 184 8.35 -1.55 3.34
C ALA A 184 7.10 -2.43 3.35
N THR A 185 6.40 -2.50 2.22
CA THR A 185 5.21 -3.35 2.07
C THR A 185 5.33 -4.14 0.77
N GLY A 186 5.11 -5.44 0.85
CA GLY A 186 5.17 -6.32 -0.31
C GLY A 186 4.84 -7.77 0.03
N PRO A 187 4.78 -8.65 -0.98
CA PRO A 187 4.66 -10.08 -0.76
C PRO A 187 5.98 -10.66 -0.22
N ARG A 188 5.91 -11.74 0.55
CA ARG A 188 7.08 -12.54 0.87
C ARG A 188 7.49 -13.36 -0.35
N THR A 189 8.80 -13.42 -0.60
CA THR A 189 9.38 -14.34 -1.60
C THR A 189 9.54 -15.75 -1.00
N GLY A 190 9.82 -16.72 -1.85
CA GLY A 190 10.13 -18.10 -1.41
C GLY A 190 11.33 -18.21 -0.46
N ALA A 191 12.22 -17.21 -0.44
CA ALA A 191 13.35 -17.11 0.50
C ALA A 191 12.98 -16.43 1.83
N GLY A 192 11.71 -16.09 2.05
CA GLY A 192 11.24 -15.43 3.27
C GLY A 192 11.44 -13.91 3.32
N MET A 193 12.17 -13.35 2.36
CA MET A 193 12.40 -11.92 2.20
C MET A 193 11.14 -11.24 1.64
N VAL A 194 10.95 -9.96 1.92
CA VAL A 194 9.84 -9.18 1.35
C VAL A 194 10.28 -8.51 0.05
N ALA A 195 9.63 -8.85 -1.07
CA ALA A 195 9.78 -8.07 -2.31
C ALA A 195 8.94 -6.80 -2.20
N ALA A 196 9.59 -5.67 -1.92
CA ALA A 196 8.88 -4.43 -1.64
C ALA A 196 8.17 -3.91 -2.89
N SER A 197 6.85 -3.80 -2.83
CA SER A 197 6.06 -3.09 -3.84
C SER A 197 5.99 -1.58 -3.54
N ARG A 198 6.11 -1.21 -2.27
CA ARG A 198 6.15 0.17 -1.80
C ARG A 198 7.09 0.31 -0.61
N VAL A 199 7.85 1.39 -0.60
CA VAL A 199 8.67 1.85 0.53
C VAL A 199 8.28 3.28 0.85
N VAL A 200 8.07 3.57 2.12
CA VAL A 200 7.83 4.94 2.63
C VAL A 200 8.96 5.32 3.55
N ILE A 201 9.70 6.35 3.18
CA ILE A 201 10.73 6.98 4.01
C ILE A 201 10.05 8.01 4.90
N SER A 202 10.31 7.96 6.19
CA SER A 202 9.83 8.95 7.15
C SER A 202 11.00 9.52 7.96
N PRO A 203 10.92 10.78 8.41
CA PRO A 203 11.92 11.33 9.31
C PRO A 203 11.91 10.54 10.62
N ALA A 204 13.07 10.39 11.24
CA ALA A 204 13.15 9.87 12.60
C ALA A 204 12.42 10.84 13.54
N SER A 205 11.57 10.29 14.40
CA SER A 205 10.95 11.07 15.48
C SER A 205 11.87 11.18 16.69
N VAL A 206 11.52 12.03 17.67
CA VAL A 206 12.17 12.03 18.97
C VAL A 206 11.96 10.65 19.61
N GLY A 207 12.98 9.80 19.62
CA GLY A 207 12.89 8.39 20.04
C GLY A 207 13.09 7.39 18.90
N GLY A 208 13.53 7.85 17.71
CA GLY A 208 13.90 6.99 16.59
C GLY A 208 12.72 6.67 15.66
N CYS A 209 12.79 5.53 15.00
CA CYS A 209 11.80 5.06 14.03
C CYS A 209 10.52 4.48 14.67
N PHE A 210 10.50 4.37 15.99
CA PHE A 210 9.40 3.82 16.77
C PHE A 210 8.98 4.79 17.86
N PRO A 211 8.11 5.78 17.56
CA PRO A 211 7.66 6.72 18.59
C PRO A 211 7.00 5.95 19.74
N SER A 212 7.56 6.10 20.94
CA SER A 212 7.01 5.57 22.17
C SER A 212 5.66 6.22 22.44
N GLY A 213 4.54 5.59 22.03
CA GLY A 213 3.20 6.13 22.31
C GLY A 213 2.09 5.77 21.34
N GLY A 214 2.40 5.21 20.17
CA GLY A 214 1.40 4.67 19.25
C GLY A 214 1.37 3.15 19.30
N GLY A 215 0.76 2.58 20.35
CA GLY A 215 0.64 1.13 20.50
C GLY A 215 -0.14 0.49 19.36
N PHE A 216 0.50 0.18 18.26
CA PHE A 216 0.09 -0.88 17.36
C PHE A 216 0.64 -2.20 17.94
N SER A 217 -0.02 -2.70 18.97
CA SER A 217 0.10 -4.11 19.34
C SER A 217 -0.51 -4.93 18.20
N GLY A 218 0.21 -5.06 17.11
CA GLY A 218 -0.05 -6.05 16.08
C GLY A 218 0.33 -7.41 16.65
N GLY A 219 -0.59 -8.05 17.37
CA GLY A 219 -0.45 -9.43 17.80
C GLY A 219 -0.09 -10.30 16.62
N LEU A 220 1.09 -10.88 16.65
CA LEU A 220 1.44 -12.04 15.85
C LEU A 220 0.51 -13.17 16.33
N ALA A 221 -0.58 -13.39 15.60
CA ALA A 221 -1.35 -14.62 15.72
C ALA A 221 -0.50 -15.73 15.12
N SER A 222 0.22 -16.45 15.99
CA SER A 222 0.78 -17.76 15.68
C SER A 222 -0.40 -18.72 15.50
N GLY A 223 -0.51 -19.29 14.33
CA GLY A 223 -1.43 -20.35 13.96
C GLY A 223 -0.80 -21.16 12.82
#